data_230ac3e8ab48f519629cc55f618dab82
#
_entry.id   230ac3e8ab48f519629cc55f618dab82
#
_cell.length_a   1.000
_cell.length_b   1.000
_cell.length_c   1.000
_cell.angle_alpha   90.00
_cell.angle_beta   90.00
_cell.angle_gamma   90.00
#
_symmetry.space_group_name_H-M   'P 1'
#
loop_
_entity.id
_entity.type
_entity.pdbx_description
1 polymer ?
#
loop_
_entity_poly.entity_id
_entity_poly.type
_entity_poly.pdbx_seq_one_letter_code
_entity_poly.pdbx_strand_id
1 'polypeptide(L)'
;QTALADNPPALPAKAWLQMDFDSGEVLASANADEPLPPASLTKMMTSYIVEQALRSGKLKQTDLVTVSQNAWCRGSGTESCMYLPLNSQATVIDILRGIVIQSGNDASKAIAEHMAGSEAGFAKLMNAEAQRLGMTHTQFVNPTGLPDPEHKSSARDLAILARAIIRDSAEYYPIYAEHDFKYNGIKQGNRNALLYTDPTVDGLKTGHTAEAGYCLVTSSKRNDMRLISVILNTHSAQARADHTRTLLGWGFGSFEKAVPIQPGAVVTTAKVSFGKADTVGAVLGAPWMLTVPRGQQVQATVELKPGLEAPVAKGAVVGKVVATSNGKPLGETPLVAQADVERAGLLLRTWQYVAKWFGK
;
A
#
# COMPACT_ATOMS: atom_id res chain seq x y z
N GLN A 1 -11.99 15.06 27.91
CA GLN A 1 -12.91 14.64 26.84
C GLN A 1 -12.08 13.91 25.80
N THR A 2 -12.30 12.63 25.64
CA THR A 2 -11.75 11.85 24.53
C THR A 2 -12.36 12.36 23.25
N ALA A 3 -11.56 13.00 22.39
CA ALA A 3 -11.99 13.28 21.03
C ALA A 3 -12.22 11.92 20.35
N LEU A 4 -13.45 11.58 20.08
CA LEU A 4 -13.81 10.44 19.24
C LEU A 4 -13.82 10.95 17.81
N ALA A 5 -13.28 10.16 16.87
CA ALA A 5 -13.50 10.45 15.46
C ALA A 5 -15.02 10.55 15.20
N ASP A 6 -15.41 11.50 14.37
CA ASP A 6 -16.81 11.60 13.95
C ASP A 6 -17.27 10.26 13.35
N ASN A 7 -18.56 9.95 13.49
CA ASN A 7 -19.09 8.75 12.88
C ASN A 7 -18.82 8.73 11.37
N PRO A 8 -18.41 7.59 10.81
CA PRO A 8 -18.18 7.49 9.38
C PRO A 8 -19.50 7.73 8.62
N PRO A 9 -19.40 8.28 7.38
CA PRO A 9 -20.59 8.55 6.59
C PRO A 9 -21.31 7.27 6.20
N ALA A 10 -22.65 7.31 6.15
CA ALA A 10 -23.43 6.27 5.52
C ALA A 10 -23.34 6.44 3.99
N LEU A 11 -22.69 5.48 3.31
CA LEU A 11 -22.49 5.53 1.87
C LEU A 11 -23.39 4.49 1.18
N PRO A 12 -24.17 4.88 0.14
CA PRO A 12 -24.99 3.95 -0.64
C PRO A 12 -24.11 3.17 -1.64
N ALA A 13 -23.24 2.33 -1.13
CA ALA A 13 -22.39 1.39 -1.83
C ALA A 13 -22.51 0.02 -1.14
N LYS A 14 -22.35 -1.08 -1.89
CA LYS A 14 -22.50 -2.41 -1.32
C LYS A 14 -21.40 -2.75 -0.32
N ALA A 15 -20.17 -2.33 -0.63
CA ALA A 15 -19.04 -2.41 0.29
C ALA A 15 -18.13 -1.19 0.11
N TRP A 16 -17.49 -0.77 1.20
CA TRP A 16 -16.50 0.29 1.17
C TRP A 16 -15.54 0.19 2.35
N LEU A 17 -14.38 0.83 2.20
CA LEU A 17 -13.35 0.83 3.23
C LEU A 17 -12.45 2.06 3.06
N GLN A 18 -12.00 2.61 4.19
CA GLN A 18 -10.91 3.57 4.23
C GLN A 18 -9.79 3.08 5.13
N MET A 19 -8.57 3.15 4.62
CA MET A 19 -7.34 2.67 5.25
C MET A 19 -6.32 3.79 5.37
N ASP A 20 -5.64 3.87 6.51
CA ASP A 20 -4.40 4.64 6.63
C ASP A 20 -3.28 3.90 5.91
N PHE A 21 -2.60 4.59 5.00
CA PHE A 21 -1.53 3.97 4.20
C PHE A 21 -0.35 3.51 5.05
N ASP A 22 0.09 4.33 6.01
CA ASP A 22 1.33 4.06 6.76
C ASP A 22 1.17 2.83 7.67
N SER A 23 0.13 2.79 8.46
CA SER A 23 -0.13 1.67 9.38
C SER A 23 -0.82 0.47 8.72
N GLY A 24 -1.62 0.70 7.67
CA GLY A 24 -2.54 -0.28 7.11
C GLY A 24 -3.79 -0.47 7.96
N GLU A 25 -4.03 0.39 8.95
CA GLU A 25 -5.22 0.34 9.80
C GLU A 25 -6.46 0.76 9.01
N VAL A 26 -7.53 0.00 9.20
CA VAL A 26 -8.86 0.33 8.65
C VAL A 26 -9.53 1.33 9.57
N LEU A 27 -9.72 2.56 9.07
CA LEU A 27 -10.34 3.65 9.85
C LEU A 27 -11.86 3.51 9.94
N ALA A 28 -12.47 3.05 8.85
CA ALA A 28 -13.89 2.71 8.78
C ALA A 28 -14.17 1.81 7.58
N SER A 29 -15.24 1.03 7.67
CA SER A 29 -15.67 0.16 6.57
C SER A 29 -17.12 -0.28 6.72
N ALA A 30 -17.69 -0.74 5.61
CA ALA A 30 -18.92 -1.52 5.58
C ALA A 30 -18.73 -2.70 4.62
N ASN A 31 -19.11 -3.90 5.06
CA ASN A 31 -18.99 -5.15 4.29
C ASN A 31 -17.59 -5.37 3.69
N ALA A 32 -16.54 -5.02 4.45
CA ALA A 32 -15.16 -4.96 3.96
C ALA A 32 -14.64 -6.28 3.38
N ASP A 33 -15.13 -7.41 3.87
CA ASP A 33 -14.69 -8.76 3.52
C ASP A 33 -15.66 -9.50 2.60
N GLU A 34 -16.74 -8.84 2.16
CA GLU A 34 -17.70 -9.44 1.22
C GLU A 34 -17.05 -9.65 -0.15
N PRO A 35 -17.01 -10.91 -0.68
CA PRO A 35 -16.50 -11.18 -2.02
C PRO A 35 -17.44 -10.64 -3.09
N LEU A 36 -16.97 -9.68 -3.86
CA LEU A 36 -17.71 -9.00 -4.92
C LEU A 36 -16.96 -9.05 -6.25
N PRO A 37 -17.65 -8.94 -7.40
CA PRO A 37 -16.99 -8.78 -8.68
C PRO A 37 -16.17 -7.48 -8.71
N PRO A 38 -14.83 -7.54 -8.91
CA PRO A 38 -13.98 -6.35 -8.88
C PRO A 38 -13.98 -5.56 -10.20
N ALA A 39 -14.49 -6.13 -11.29
CA ALA A 39 -14.36 -5.58 -12.63
C ALA A 39 -12.90 -5.20 -12.94
N SER A 40 -12.66 -4.08 -13.60
CA SER A 40 -11.30 -3.61 -13.95
C SER A 40 -10.42 -3.20 -12.77
N LEU A 41 -10.89 -3.23 -11.52
CA LEU A 41 -10.00 -3.15 -10.36
C LEU A 41 -9.00 -4.32 -10.32
N THR A 42 -9.35 -5.45 -10.95
CA THR A 42 -8.46 -6.59 -11.21
C THR A 42 -7.13 -6.17 -11.82
N LYS A 43 -7.13 -5.16 -12.69
CA LYS A 43 -5.93 -4.68 -13.39
C LYS A 43 -4.90 -4.04 -12.44
N MET A 44 -5.28 -3.71 -11.22
CA MET A 44 -4.32 -3.34 -10.17
C MET A 44 -3.36 -4.50 -9.87
N MET A 45 -3.86 -5.75 -9.81
CA MET A 45 -2.99 -6.92 -9.64
C MET A 45 -2.17 -7.18 -10.91
N THR A 46 -2.76 -7.05 -12.08
CA THR A 46 -2.04 -7.22 -13.36
C THR A 46 -0.89 -6.23 -13.47
N SER A 47 -1.11 -4.94 -13.22
CA SER A 47 -0.07 -3.92 -13.24
C SER A 47 0.97 -4.14 -12.14
N TYR A 48 0.56 -4.51 -10.93
CA TYR A 48 1.48 -4.79 -9.83
C TYR A 48 2.48 -5.90 -10.17
N ILE A 49 2.02 -7.01 -10.76
CA ILE A 49 2.90 -8.10 -11.20
C ILE A 49 3.90 -7.62 -12.26
N VAL A 50 3.45 -6.83 -13.23
CA VAL A 50 4.33 -6.22 -14.24
C VAL A 50 5.38 -5.31 -13.59
N GLU A 51 4.97 -4.46 -12.68
CA GLU A 51 5.84 -3.53 -11.94
C GLU A 51 6.89 -4.29 -11.11
N GLN A 52 6.50 -5.37 -10.42
CA GLN A 52 7.45 -6.20 -9.69
C GLN A 52 8.44 -6.92 -10.63
N ALA A 53 7.99 -7.35 -11.81
CA ALA A 53 8.87 -7.94 -12.81
C ALA A 53 9.86 -6.93 -13.39
N LEU A 54 9.44 -5.68 -13.62
CA LEU A 54 10.31 -4.58 -14.03
C LEU A 54 11.35 -4.26 -12.95
N ARG A 55 10.94 -4.14 -11.70
CA ARG A 55 11.83 -3.85 -10.56
C ARG A 55 12.86 -4.95 -10.32
N SER A 56 12.49 -6.20 -10.51
CA SER A 56 13.41 -7.36 -10.35
C SER A 56 14.27 -7.61 -11.58
N GLY A 57 14.10 -6.88 -12.66
CA GLY A 57 14.82 -7.07 -13.92
C GLY A 57 14.38 -8.29 -14.75
N LYS A 58 13.28 -8.94 -14.38
CA LYS A 58 12.66 -10.02 -15.18
C LYS A 58 12.03 -9.51 -16.47
N LEU A 59 11.56 -8.27 -16.45
CA LEU A 59 11.13 -7.51 -17.61
C LEU A 59 11.93 -6.21 -17.72
N LYS A 60 12.06 -5.70 -18.94
CA LYS A 60 12.57 -4.36 -19.23
C LYS A 60 11.45 -3.51 -19.81
N GLN A 61 11.49 -2.22 -19.57
CA GLN A 61 10.50 -1.27 -20.11
C GLN A 61 10.42 -1.33 -21.64
N THR A 62 11.52 -1.64 -22.30
CA THR A 62 11.65 -1.70 -23.76
C THR A 62 11.37 -3.08 -24.36
N ASP A 63 11.13 -4.10 -23.55
CA ASP A 63 10.76 -5.43 -24.07
C ASP A 63 9.48 -5.33 -24.89
N LEU A 64 9.42 -6.09 -26.00
CA LEU A 64 8.32 -6.05 -26.94
C LEU A 64 7.31 -7.17 -26.65
N VAL A 65 6.07 -6.80 -26.51
CA VAL A 65 4.93 -7.68 -26.27
C VAL A 65 4.12 -7.83 -27.55
N THR A 66 3.95 -9.03 -28.02
CA THR A 66 3.17 -9.32 -29.24
C THR A 66 1.69 -9.40 -28.91
N VAL A 67 0.86 -8.82 -29.77
CA VAL A 67 -0.60 -8.81 -29.66
C VAL A 67 -1.18 -9.99 -30.44
N SER A 68 -1.59 -11.02 -29.73
CA SER A 68 -2.24 -12.21 -30.31
C SER A 68 -3.68 -11.91 -30.73
N GLN A 69 -4.28 -12.85 -31.46
CA GLN A 69 -5.69 -12.77 -31.78
C GLN A 69 -6.61 -12.83 -30.54
N ASN A 70 -6.22 -13.55 -29.50
CA ASN A 70 -6.94 -13.57 -28.22
C ASN A 70 -6.86 -12.22 -27.50
N ALA A 71 -5.70 -11.60 -27.48
CA ALA A 71 -5.49 -10.30 -26.85
C ALA A 71 -6.14 -9.16 -27.64
N TRP A 72 -6.20 -9.28 -28.96
CA TRP A 72 -6.68 -8.22 -29.83
C TRP A 72 -8.12 -7.80 -29.52
N CYS A 73 -8.29 -6.50 -29.28
CA CYS A 73 -9.61 -5.89 -29.10
C CYS A 73 -10.24 -5.59 -30.47
N ARG A 74 -11.31 -6.28 -30.80
CA ARG A 74 -11.98 -6.16 -32.09
C ARG A 74 -12.80 -4.87 -32.27
N GLY A 75 -12.76 -3.95 -31.30
CA GLY A 75 -13.46 -2.67 -31.40
C GLY A 75 -14.98 -2.78 -31.30
N SER A 76 -15.50 -3.83 -30.65
CA SER A 76 -16.94 -4.06 -30.47
C SER A 76 -17.65 -2.95 -29.65
N GLY A 77 -16.89 -2.04 -29.01
CA GLY A 77 -17.43 -1.02 -28.12
C GLY A 77 -17.92 -1.56 -26.77
N THR A 78 -17.83 -2.87 -26.54
CA THR A 78 -18.34 -3.52 -25.34
C THR A 78 -17.29 -3.66 -24.23
N GLU A 79 -16.01 -3.45 -24.55
CA GLU A 79 -14.91 -3.57 -23.62
C GLU A 79 -13.94 -2.39 -23.71
N SER A 80 -13.14 -2.20 -22.65
CA SER A 80 -12.09 -1.16 -22.62
C SER A 80 -10.85 -1.65 -23.36
N CYS A 81 -10.35 -0.85 -24.29
CA CYS A 81 -9.21 -1.19 -25.15
C CYS A 81 -8.16 -0.10 -25.15
N MET A 82 -6.90 -0.49 -25.25
CA MET A 82 -5.79 0.37 -25.63
C MET A 82 -5.72 0.56 -27.16
N TYR A 83 -6.45 -0.28 -27.90
CA TYR A 83 -6.48 -0.38 -29.36
C TYR A 83 -5.15 -0.80 -29.97
N LEU A 84 -4.56 -1.83 -29.42
CA LEU A 84 -3.39 -2.51 -29.95
C LEU A 84 -3.72 -3.17 -31.28
N PRO A 85 -2.98 -2.91 -32.38
CA PRO A 85 -3.21 -3.60 -33.64
C PRO A 85 -2.89 -5.10 -33.55
N LEU A 86 -3.66 -5.93 -34.23
CA LEU A 86 -3.42 -7.37 -34.32
C LEU A 86 -2.01 -7.66 -34.87
N ASN A 87 -1.32 -8.62 -34.28
CA ASN A 87 0.06 -9.01 -34.64
C ASN A 87 1.12 -7.91 -34.52
N SER A 88 0.77 -6.76 -33.95
CA SER A 88 1.73 -5.73 -33.62
C SER A 88 2.52 -6.04 -32.36
N GLN A 89 3.54 -5.23 -32.09
CA GLN A 89 4.31 -5.26 -30.85
C GLN A 89 4.24 -3.90 -30.16
N ALA A 90 4.11 -3.92 -28.84
CA ALA A 90 4.15 -2.75 -27.99
C ALA A 90 5.18 -2.94 -26.88
N THR A 91 5.79 -1.87 -26.42
CA THR A 91 6.74 -1.96 -25.29
C THR A 91 6.01 -2.24 -23.99
N VAL A 92 6.68 -2.90 -23.05
CA VAL A 92 6.11 -3.20 -21.72
C VAL A 92 5.66 -1.92 -21.02
N ILE A 93 6.39 -0.81 -21.15
CA ILE A 93 6.00 0.45 -20.50
C ILE A 93 4.73 1.05 -21.13
N ASP A 94 4.53 0.93 -22.44
CA ASP A 94 3.30 1.38 -23.09
C ASP A 94 2.13 0.48 -22.71
N ILE A 95 2.35 -0.84 -22.62
CA ILE A 95 1.37 -1.80 -22.12
C ILE A 95 0.94 -1.44 -20.70
N LEU A 96 1.89 -1.14 -19.80
CA LEU A 96 1.59 -0.75 -18.42
C LEU A 96 0.72 0.53 -18.38
N ARG A 97 1.07 1.56 -19.16
CA ARG A 97 0.22 2.76 -19.28
C ARG A 97 -1.16 2.44 -19.82
N GLY A 98 -1.25 1.59 -20.84
CA GLY A 98 -2.53 1.15 -21.39
C GLY A 98 -3.40 0.43 -20.36
N ILE A 99 -2.82 -0.40 -19.51
CA ILE A 99 -3.54 -1.10 -18.43
C ILE A 99 -4.06 -0.11 -17.38
N VAL A 100 -3.18 0.77 -16.90
CA VAL A 100 -3.47 1.68 -15.78
C VAL A 100 -4.41 2.81 -16.21
N ILE A 101 -4.09 3.52 -17.30
CA ILE A 101 -4.78 4.74 -17.72
C ILE A 101 -6.03 4.44 -18.54
N GLN A 102 -5.86 3.62 -19.57
CA GLN A 102 -6.93 3.31 -20.53
C GLN A 102 -7.77 2.10 -20.12
N SER A 103 -7.35 1.37 -19.09
CA SER A 103 -8.00 0.12 -18.66
C SER A 103 -8.08 -0.93 -19.77
N GLY A 104 -7.02 -1.02 -20.62
CA GLY A 104 -6.98 -1.86 -21.80
C GLY A 104 -7.05 -3.36 -21.49
N ASN A 105 -8.12 -4.01 -21.94
CA ASN A 105 -8.23 -5.47 -21.84
C ASN A 105 -7.23 -6.15 -22.77
N ASP A 106 -7.04 -5.62 -23.98
CA ASP A 106 -6.03 -6.05 -24.93
C ASP A 106 -4.62 -6.01 -24.35
N ALA A 107 -4.25 -4.91 -23.72
CA ALA A 107 -2.97 -4.75 -23.02
C ALA A 107 -2.80 -5.77 -21.88
N SER A 108 -3.86 -5.98 -21.10
CA SER A 108 -3.85 -6.93 -19.98
C SER A 108 -3.71 -8.38 -20.44
N LYS A 109 -4.41 -8.77 -21.51
CA LYS A 109 -4.29 -10.10 -22.11
C LYS A 109 -2.92 -10.31 -22.74
N ALA A 110 -2.43 -9.32 -23.51
CA ALA A 110 -1.14 -9.40 -24.18
C ALA A 110 0.02 -9.60 -23.20
N ILE A 111 0.06 -8.83 -22.11
CA ILE A 111 1.11 -8.99 -21.10
C ILE A 111 0.98 -10.30 -20.32
N ALA A 112 -0.24 -10.76 -20.07
CA ALA A 112 -0.48 -12.04 -19.43
C ALA A 112 0.06 -13.21 -20.26
N GLU A 113 -0.20 -13.21 -21.56
CA GLU A 113 0.33 -14.21 -22.49
C GLU A 113 1.87 -14.12 -22.58
N HIS A 114 2.43 -12.91 -22.62
CA HIS A 114 3.86 -12.68 -22.67
C HIS A 114 4.59 -13.22 -21.43
N MET A 115 4.03 -13.02 -20.25
CA MET A 115 4.66 -13.38 -18.98
C MET A 115 4.40 -14.84 -18.56
N ALA A 116 3.25 -15.40 -18.91
CA ALA A 116 2.80 -16.70 -18.40
C ALA A 116 2.26 -17.65 -19.48
N GLY A 117 2.36 -17.27 -20.75
CA GLY A 117 1.94 -18.10 -21.89
C GLY A 117 0.42 -18.11 -22.15
N SER A 118 -0.40 -17.73 -21.17
CA SER A 118 -1.87 -17.67 -21.27
C SER A 118 -2.47 -16.81 -20.18
N GLU A 119 -3.72 -16.39 -20.33
CA GLU A 119 -4.50 -15.72 -19.28
C GLU A 119 -4.66 -16.63 -18.05
N ALA A 120 -4.92 -17.91 -18.23
CA ALA A 120 -5.04 -18.88 -17.14
C ALA A 120 -3.71 -19.08 -16.39
N GLY A 121 -2.57 -19.12 -17.09
CA GLY A 121 -1.25 -19.16 -16.49
C GLY A 121 -0.97 -17.90 -15.67
N PHE A 122 -1.34 -16.75 -16.18
CA PHE A 122 -1.18 -15.47 -15.46
C PHE A 122 -2.10 -15.36 -14.24
N ALA A 123 -3.33 -15.88 -14.32
CA ALA A 123 -4.26 -15.94 -13.17
C ALA A 123 -3.66 -16.72 -11.99
N LYS A 124 -2.87 -17.78 -12.26
CA LYS A 124 -2.12 -18.48 -11.20
C LYS A 124 -1.09 -17.57 -10.51
N LEU A 125 -0.38 -16.73 -11.27
CA LEU A 125 0.54 -15.74 -10.70
C LEU A 125 -0.21 -14.71 -9.87
N MET A 126 -1.36 -14.24 -10.37
CA MET A 126 -2.22 -13.28 -9.64
C MET A 126 -2.69 -13.85 -8.30
N ASN A 127 -3.13 -15.10 -8.26
CA ASN A 127 -3.59 -15.75 -7.03
C ASN A 127 -2.45 -16.05 -6.06
N ALA A 128 -1.27 -16.44 -6.56
CA ALA A 128 -0.09 -16.60 -5.71
C ALA A 128 0.31 -15.28 -5.04
N GLU A 129 0.25 -14.19 -5.78
CA GLU A 129 0.56 -12.85 -5.28
C GLU A 129 -0.52 -12.36 -4.30
N ALA A 130 -1.79 -12.61 -4.58
CA ALA A 130 -2.89 -12.33 -3.65
C ALA A 130 -2.69 -13.06 -2.32
N GLN A 131 -2.31 -14.33 -2.34
CA GLN A 131 -2.01 -15.11 -1.15
C GLN A 131 -0.81 -14.52 -0.39
N ARG A 132 0.27 -14.15 -1.09
CA ARG A 132 1.46 -13.53 -0.48
C ARG A 132 1.15 -12.20 0.21
N LEU A 133 0.23 -11.41 -0.36
CA LEU A 133 -0.21 -10.14 0.20
C LEU A 133 -1.25 -10.30 1.32
N GLY A 134 -1.80 -11.49 1.54
CA GLY A 134 -2.84 -11.74 2.54
C GLY A 134 -4.25 -11.37 2.07
N MET A 135 -4.51 -11.37 0.76
CA MET A 135 -5.82 -11.11 0.16
C MET A 135 -6.70 -12.37 0.23
N THR A 136 -7.24 -12.66 1.40
CA THR A 136 -7.89 -13.94 1.73
C THR A 136 -9.30 -14.11 1.16
N HIS A 137 -9.90 -13.03 0.65
CA HIS A 137 -11.24 -13.01 0.04
C HIS A 137 -11.18 -12.76 -1.48
N THR A 138 -10.04 -13.10 -2.11
CA THR A 138 -9.78 -12.83 -3.52
C THR A 138 -9.50 -14.12 -4.29
N GLN A 139 -10.16 -14.24 -5.44
CA GLN A 139 -9.91 -15.25 -6.46
C GLN A 139 -9.90 -14.57 -7.82
N PHE A 140 -8.77 -14.63 -8.52
CA PHE A 140 -8.63 -14.14 -9.89
C PHE A 140 -8.72 -15.30 -10.89
N VAL A 141 -9.46 -15.09 -11.98
CA VAL A 141 -9.63 -16.06 -13.08
C VAL A 141 -9.02 -15.54 -14.38
N ASN A 142 -8.91 -14.21 -14.51
CA ASN A 142 -8.37 -13.55 -15.70
C ASN A 142 -7.65 -12.25 -15.34
N PRO A 143 -6.82 -11.69 -16.24
CA PRO A 143 -6.06 -10.47 -15.99
C PRO A 143 -6.85 -9.17 -16.21
N THR A 144 -8.08 -9.23 -16.65
CA THR A 144 -8.85 -8.06 -17.12
C THR A 144 -9.92 -7.60 -16.15
N GLY A 145 -10.52 -8.53 -15.42
CA GLY A 145 -11.72 -8.32 -14.62
C GLY A 145 -13.02 -8.48 -15.39
N LEU A 146 -12.98 -9.08 -16.58
CA LEU A 146 -14.18 -9.50 -17.30
C LEU A 146 -14.99 -10.49 -16.44
N PRO A 147 -16.32 -10.47 -16.54
CA PRO A 147 -17.18 -11.26 -15.67
C PRO A 147 -16.89 -12.77 -15.71
N ASP A 148 -16.78 -13.35 -14.52
CA ASP A 148 -16.71 -14.78 -14.27
C ASP A 148 -17.26 -15.03 -12.85
N PRO A 149 -18.09 -16.05 -12.62
CA PRO A 149 -18.69 -16.33 -11.32
C PRO A 149 -17.67 -16.53 -10.20
N GLU A 150 -16.49 -17.08 -10.52
CA GLU A 150 -15.41 -17.33 -9.56
C GLU A 150 -14.48 -16.12 -9.35
N HIS A 151 -14.61 -15.08 -10.19
CA HIS A 151 -13.73 -13.90 -10.17
C HIS A 151 -14.22 -12.88 -9.13
N LYS A 152 -13.65 -12.88 -7.95
CA LYS A 152 -14.09 -12.09 -6.79
C LYS A 152 -12.91 -11.45 -6.07
N SER A 153 -13.20 -10.32 -5.42
CA SER A 153 -12.31 -9.68 -4.44
C SER A 153 -13.15 -8.96 -3.40
N SER A 154 -12.51 -8.41 -2.36
CA SER A 154 -13.18 -7.65 -1.31
C SER A 154 -12.61 -6.22 -1.20
N ALA A 155 -13.34 -5.33 -0.53
CA ALA A 155 -12.87 -3.97 -0.30
C ALA A 155 -11.56 -3.97 0.51
N ARG A 156 -11.42 -4.84 1.51
CA ARG A 156 -10.19 -4.99 2.28
C ARG A 156 -9.03 -5.47 1.42
N ASP A 157 -9.23 -6.50 0.64
CA ASP A 157 -8.17 -7.07 -0.20
C ASP A 157 -7.68 -6.06 -1.26
N LEU A 158 -8.60 -5.32 -1.87
CA LEU A 158 -8.25 -4.27 -2.82
C LEU A 158 -7.52 -3.09 -2.17
N ALA A 159 -7.81 -2.76 -0.90
CA ALA A 159 -7.05 -1.77 -0.14
C ALA A 159 -5.64 -2.27 0.19
N ILE A 160 -5.49 -3.56 0.55
CA ILE A 160 -4.18 -4.21 0.75
C ILE A 160 -3.35 -4.14 -0.53
N LEU A 161 -3.94 -4.47 -1.67
CA LEU A 161 -3.28 -4.40 -2.98
C LEU A 161 -2.88 -2.96 -3.34
N ALA A 162 -3.77 -2.00 -3.15
CA ALA A 162 -3.49 -0.58 -3.38
C ALA A 162 -2.30 -0.09 -2.53
N ARG A 163 -2.28 -0.47 -1.25
CA ARG A 163 -1.17 -0.17 -0.35
C ARG A 163 0.14 -0.79 -0.83
N ALA A 164 0.11 -2.04 -1.30
CA ALA A 164 1.28 -2.72 -1.85
C ALA A 164 1.81 -2.01 -3.11
N ILE A 165 0.96 -1.61 -4.04
CA ILE A 165 1.34 -0.85 -5.24
C ILE A 165 2.07 0.43 -4.85
N ILE A 166 1.51 1.23 -3.97
CA ILE A 166 2.10 2.52 -3.56
C ILE A 166 3.45 2.31 -2.87
N ARG A 167 3.55 1.31 -1.99
CA ARG A 167 4.75 1.02 -1.21
C ARG A 167 5.87 0.38 -2.06
N ASP A 168 5.51 -0.61 -2.87
CA ASP A 168 6.48 -1.48 -3.52
C ASP A 168 6.82 -1.04 -4.94
N SER A 169 5.99 -0.20 -5.57
CA SER A 169 6.13 0.25 -6.96
C SER A 169 6.35 1.76 -7.09
N ALA A 170 7.04 2.39 -6.15
CA ALA A 170 7.20 3.85 -6.09
C ALA A 170 7.71 4.46 -7.41
N GLU A 171 8.55 3.75 -8.17
CA GLU A 171 9.06 4.19 -9.47
C GLU A 171 7.96 4.29 -10.54
N TYR A 172 7.00 3.36 -10.54
CA TYR A 172 5.92 3.27 -11.54
C TYR A 172 4.62 3.90 -11.05
N TYR A 173 4.48 4.16 -9.75
CA TYR A 173 3.27 4.71 -9.17
C TYR A 173 2.81 6.04 -9.79
N PRO A 174 3.70 6.97 -10.24
CA PRO A 174 3.28 8.20 -10.92
C PRO A 174 2.40 7.98 -12.15
N ILE A 175 2.47 6.82 -12.81
CA ILE A 175 1.61 6.47 -13.96
C ILE A 175 0.12 6.50 -13.57
N TYR A 176 -0.22 6.14 -12.33
CA TYR A 176 -1.60 6.12 -11.85
C TYR A 176 -2.23 7.51 -11.75
N ALA A 177 -1.42 8.56 -11.70
CA ALA A 177 -1.86 9.95 -11.68
C ALA A 177 -1.88 10.60 -13.09
N GLU A 178 -1.39 9.93 -14.12
CA GLU A 178 -1.41 10.45 -15.49
C GLU A 178 -2.86 10.63 -15.96
N HIS A 179 -3.18 11.83 -16.46
CA HIS A 179 -4.54 12.19 -16.87
C HIS A 179 -4.96 11.51 -18.15
N ASP A 180 -4.02 11.29 -19.07
CA ASP A 180 -4.29 10.67 -20.36
C ASP A 180 -3.05 9.97 -20.92
N PHE A 181 -3.28 9.12 -21.90
CA PHE A 181 -2.24 8.43 -22.64
C PHE A 181 -2.63 8.34 -24.11
N LYS A 182 -1.70 8.67 -24.99
CA LYS A 182 -1.88 8.55 -26.42
C LYS A 182 -1.05 7.39 -26.96
N TYR A 183 -1.73 6.41 -27.54
CA TYR A 183 -1.07 5.30 -28.21
C TYR A 183 -1.66 5.11 -29.61
N ASN A 184 -0.81 4.82 -30.59
CA ASN A 184 -1.21 4.61 -32.00
C ASN A 184 -2.17 5.69 -32.52
N GLY A 185 -1.88 6.94 -32.21
CA GLY A 185 -2.71 8.10 -32.61
C GLY A 185 -3.99 8.31 -31.80
N ILE A 186 -4.39 7.36 -30.95
CA ILE A 186 -5.62 7.41 -30.15
C ILE A 186 -5.26 7.89 -28.74
N LYS A 187 -5.83 9.03 -28.36
CA LYS A 187 -5.71 9.59 -27.01
C LYS A 187 -6.92 9.19 -26.17
N GLN A 188 -6.69 8.63 -24.98
CA GLN A 188 -7.73 8.30 -24.04
C GLN A 188 -7.41 8.84 -22.65
N GLY A 189 -8.43 9.36 -21.96
CA GLY A 189 -8.32 9.88 -20.61
C GLY A 189 -8.39 8.80 -19.54
N ASN A 190 -7.77 9.08 -18.40
CA ASN A 190 -7.96 8.30 -17.19
C ASN A 190 -9.41 8.46 -16.70
N ARG A 191 -10.06 7.35 -16.36
CA ARG A 191 -11.48 7.34 -16.00
C ARG A 191 -11.73 7.71 -14.53
N ASN A 192 -10.68 7.92 -13.74
CA ASN A 192 -10.80 8.41 -12.38
C ASN A 192 -11.06 9.92 -12.39
N ALA A 193 -12.32 10.31 -12.26
CA ALA A 193 -12.75 11.71 -12.29
C ALA A 193 -12.12 12.57 -11.18
N LEU A 194 -11.69 11.96 -10.07
CA LEU A 194 -11.07 12.69 -8.96
C LEU A 194 -9.69 13.22 -9.31
N LEU A 195 -8.96 12.58 -10.24
CA LEU A 195 -7.66 13.09 -10.72
C LEU A 195 -7.76 14.50 -11.34
N TYR A 196 -8.92 14.85 -11.88
CA TYR A 196 -9.16 16.14 -12.55
C TYR A 196 -9.71 17.22 -11.61
N THR A 197 -10.22 16.81 -10.45
CA THR A 197 -10.98 17.70 -9.55
C THR A 197 -10.39 17.83 -8.15
N ASP A 198 -9.49 16.93 -7.75
CA ASP A 198 -8.81 16.94 -6.46
C ASP A 198 -7.30 16.72 -6.66
N PRO A 199 -6.47 17.77 -6.53
CA PRO A 199 -5.03 17.68 -6.74
C PRO A 199 -4.30 16.81 -5.68
N THR A 200 -4.97 16.42 -4.62
CA THR A 200 -4.41 15.51 -3.60
C THR A 200 -4.58 14.03 -3.96
N VAL A 201 -5.41 13.73 -4.96
CA VAL A 201 -5.62 12.37 -5.49
C VAL A 201 -4.57 12.04 -6.53
N ASP A 202 -3.89 10.90 -6.37
CA ASP A 202 -2.81 10.45 -7.24
C ASP A 202 -2.95 8.99 -7.73
N GLY A 203 -4.11 8.40 -7.59
CA GLY A 203 -4.43 7.03 -8.03
C GLY A 203 -5.85 6.63 -7.66
N LEU A 204 -6.28 5.41 -7.92
CA LEU A 204 -5.55 4.32 -8.59
C LEU A 204 -6.33 3.78 -9.80
N LYS A 205 -7.55 3.24 -9.56
CA LYS A 205 -8.26 2.49 -10.61
C LYS A 205 -9.77 2.55 -10.46
N THR A 206 -10.43 2.63 -11.61
CA THR A 206 -11.88 2.45 -11.73
C THR A 206 -12.23 1.05 -12.24
N GLY A 207 -13.41 0.58 -11.92
CA GLY A 207 -13.99 -0.63 -12.47
C GLY A 207 -15.48 -0.47 -12.75
N HIS A 208 -15.97 -1.13 -13.80
CA HIS A 208 -17.39 -1.21 -14.10
C HIS A 208 -17.69 -2.42 -14.96
N THR A 209 -18.69 -3.20 -14.56
CA THR A 209 -19.47 -4.13 -15.35
C THR A 209 -20.92 -4.05 -14.89
N ALA A 210 -21.85 -4.60 -15.64
CA ALA A 210 -23.26 -4.64 -15.21
C ALA A 210 -23.42 -5.34 -13.85
N GLU A 211 -22.65 -6.39 -13.61
CA GLU A 211 -22.68 -7.16 -12.35
C GLU A 211 -21.97 -6.42 -11.21
N ALA A 212 -20.79 -5.86 -11.47
CA ALA A 212 -19.98 -5.19 -10.45
C ALA A 212 -20.53 -3.83 -10.03
N GLY A 213 -21.36 -3.19 -10.86
CA GLY A 213 -21.68 -1.78 -10.69
C GLY A 213 -20.44 -0.89 -10.89
N TYR A 214 -20.48 0.32 -10.39
CA TYR A 214 -19.38 1.27 -10.49
C TYR A 214 -18.49 1.21 -9.26
N CYS A 215 -17.20 0.92 -9.46
CA CYS A 215 -16.20 0.73 -8.42
C CYS A 215 -15.05 1.72 -8.57
N LEU A 216 -14.41 2.09 -7.46
CA LEU A 216 -13.25 2.97 -7.43
C LEU A 216 -12.34 2.62 -6.25
N VAL A 217 -11.05 2.48 -6.54
CA VAL A 217 -9.99 2.52 -5.54
C VAL A 217 -9.22 3.82 -5.73
N THR A 218 -9.09 4.61 -4.66
CA THR A 218 -8.45 5.92 -4.70
C THR A 218 -7.39 6.04 -3.62
N SER A 219 -6.32 6.73 -3.94
CA SER A 219 -5.33 7.21 -2.98
C SER A 219 -5.28 8.73 -3.02
N SER A 220 -5.27 9.34 -1.84
CA SER A 220 -5.12 10.78 -1.66
C SER A 220 -4.11 11.06 -0.57
N LYS A 221 -3.23 12.05 -0.80
CA LYS A 221 -2.23 12.49 0.17
C LYS A 221 -2.42 13.97 0.49
N ARG A 222 -2.66 14.28 1.76
CA ARG A 222 -2.75 15.64 2.28
C ARG A 222 -1.72 15.81 3.39
N ASN A 223 -0.77 16.73 3.19
CA ASN A 223 0.39 16.87 4.07
C ASN A 223 1.10 15.51 4.26
N ASP A 224 1.27 15.07 5.50
CA ASP A 224 1.95 13.81 5.84
C ASP A 224 1.02 12.60 5.93
N MET A 225 -0.28 12.75 5.67
CA MET A 225 -1.26 11.67 5.75
C MET A 225 -1.71 11.23 4.36
N ARG A 226 -1.61 9.92 4.09
CA ARG A 226 -2.16 9.28 2.90
C ARG A 226 -3.28 8.33 3.30
N LEU A 227 -4.42 8.46 2.63
CA LEU A 227 -5.57 7.58 2.80
C LEU A 227 -5.86 6.82 1.51
N ILE A 228 -6.21 5.55 1.67
CA ILE A 228 -6.71 4.69 0.60
C ILE A 228 -8.20 4.48 0.83
N SER A 229 -9.01 4.74 -0.19
CA SER A 229 -10.45 4.53 -0.16
C SER A 229 -10.88 3.54 -1.22
N VAL A 230 -11.70 2.57 -0.85
CA VAL A 230 -12.30 1.58 -1.75
C VAL A 230 -13.80 1.72 -1.69
N ILE A 231 -14.44 1.91 -2.85
CA ILE A 231 -15.90 1.95 -3.01
C ILE A 231 -16.30 0.90 -4.04
N LEU A 232 -17.19 -0.02 -3.68
CA LEU A 232 -17.64 -1.11 -4.54
C LEU A 232 -19.15 -1.08 -4.74
N ASN A 233 -19.56 -1.34 -5.97
CA ASN A 233 -20.95 -1.52 -6.37
C ASN A 233 -21.84 -0.30 -6.06
N THR A 234 -21.53 0.83 -6.66
CA THR A 234 -22.41 2.00 -6.71
C THR A 234 -23.23 2.02 -8.00
N HIS A 235 -24.25 2.86 -8.06
CA HIS A 235 -25.20 2.93 -9.18
C HIS A 235 -24.71 3.74 -10.39
N SER A 236 -23.66 4.56 -10.24
CA SER A 236 -23.15 5.40 -11.33
C SER A 236 -21.68 5.80 -11.18
N ALA A 237 -21.08 6.25 -12.28
CA ALA A 237 -19.73 6.81 -12.28
C ALA A 237 -19.62 8.07 -11.40
N GLN A 238 -20.67 8.89 -11.37
CA GLN A 238 -20.73 10.05 -10.50
C GLN A 238 -20.82 9.64 -9.03
N ALA A 239 -21.67 8.66 -8.71
CA ALA A 239 -21.85 8.17 -7.33
C ALA A 239 -20.55 7.64 -6.73
N ARG A 240 -19.78 6.82 -7.46
CA ARG A 240 -18.48 6.31 -6.95
C ARG A 240 -17.50 7.44 -6.64
N ALA A 241 -17.48 8.51 -7.46
CA ALA A 241 -16.64 9.68 -7.24
C ALA A 241 -17.10 10.48 -6.02
N ASP A 242 -18.41 10.76 -5.90
CA ASP A 242 -18.99 11.53 -4.81
C ASP A 242 -18.85 10.81 -3.45
N HIS A 243 -19.09 9.51 -3.42
CA HIS A 243 -18.93 8.72 -2.20
C HIS A 243 -17.45 8.65 -1.77
N THR A 244 -16.52 8.51 -2.72
CA THR A 244 -15.09 8.58 -2.42
C THR A 244 -14.71 9.95 -1.87
N ARG A 245 -15.19 11.04 -2.46
CA ARG A 245 -14.93 12.40 -1.97
C ARG A 245 -15.46 12.60 -0.54
N THR A 246 -16.66 12.12 -0.26
CA THR A 246 -17.27 12.16 1.06
C THR A 246 -16.43 11.38 2.07
N LEU A 247 -16.00 10.17 1.72
CA LEU A 247 -15.19 9.32 2.59
C LEU A 247 -13.79 9.92 2.85
N LEU A 248 -13.13 10.46 1.83
CA LEU A 248 -11.84 11.17 1.99
C LEU A 248 -12.00 12.40 2.88
N GLY A 249 -13.07 13.20 2.68
CA GLY A 249 -13.36 14.37 3.50
C GLY A 249 -13.54 14.00 4.98
N TRP A 250 -14.28 12.92 5.26
CA TRP A 250 -14.44 12.41 6.61
C TRP A 250 -13.09 11.95 7.21
N GLY A 251 -12.31 11.16 6.49
CA GLY A 251 -11.05 10.62 7.01
C GLY A 251 -10.05 11.72 7.34
N PHE A 252 -9.82 12.66 6.42
CA PHE A 252 -8.91 13.79 6.67
C PHE A 252 -9.47 14.79 7.71
N GLY A 253 -10.77 14.87 7.87
CA GLY A 253 -11.41 15.71 8.90
C GLY A 253 -11.35 15.11 10.29
N SER A 254 -11.51 13.79 10.39
CA SER A 254 -11.63 13.06 11.67
C SER A 254 -10.31 12.55 12.23
N PHE A 255 -9.27 12.44 11.40
CA PHE A 255 -7.97 11.89 11.80
C PHE A 255 -6.82 12.86 11.52
N GLU A 256 -5.73 12.66 12.24
CA GLU A 256 -4.48 13.41 12.07
C GLU A 256 -3.26 12.54 12.38
N LYS A 257 -2.07 13.00 11.97
CA LYS A 257 -0.80 12.36 12.33
C LYS A 257 -0.32 12.87 13.68
N ALA A 258 -0.06 11.94 14.60
CA ALA A 258 0.65 12.18 15.84
C ALA A 258 2.11 11.73 15.71
N VAL A 259 3.03 12.52 16.21
CA VAL A 259 4.48 12.24 16.27
C VAL A 259 4.86 12.06 17.73
N PRO A 260 4.79 10.83 18.30
CA PRO A 260 5.03 10.61 19.72
C PRO A 260 6.45 10.95 20.15
N ILE A 261 7.43 10.73 19.27
CA ILE A 261 8.85 11.00 19.47
C ILE A 261 9.41 11.69 18.22
N GLN A 262 10.13 12.78 18.40
CA GLN A 262 10.78 13.51 17.30
C GLN A 262 11.90 12.66 16.68
N PRO A 263 11.95 12.55 15.32
CA PRO A 263 13.00 11.81 14.64
C PRO A 263 14.41 12.38 14.94
N GLY A 264 15.40 11.47 15.05
CA GLY A 264 16.81 11.86 15.22
C GLY A 264 17.23 12.27 16.62
N ALA A 265 16.31 12.50 17.54
CA ALA A 265 16.63 12.81 18.94
C ALA A 265 17.05 11.53 19.69
N VAL A 266 18.00 11.67 20.63
CA VAL A 266 18.28 10.65 21.64
C VAL A 266 17.09 10.62 22.60
N VAL A 267 16.35 9.51 22.58
CA VAL A 267 15.13 9.34 23.37
C VAL A 267 15.51 9.08 24.85
N THR A 268 16.51 8.24 25.05
CA THR A 268 17.07 7.88 26.37
C THR A 268 18.45 7.25 26.20
N THR A 269 19.09 6.88 27.31
CA THR A 269 20.35 6.12 27.31
C THR A 269 20.14 4.72 27.88
N ALA A 270 20.63 3.70 27.17
CA ALA A 270 20.62 2.32 27.63
C ALA A 270 21.94 1.96 28.31
N LYS A 271 21.88 1.28 29.46
CA LYS A 271 23.09 0.78 30.16
C LYS A 271 23.64 -0.43 29.40
N VAL A 272 24.99 -0.47 29.25
CA VAL A 272 25.72 -1.55 28.59
C VAL A 272 26.80 -2.08 29.52
N SER A 273 26.75 -3.36 29.84
CA SER A 273 27.77 -4.01 30.66
C SER A 273 28.96 -4.45 29.80
N PHE A 274 30.17 -4.49 30.37
CA PHE A 274 31.40 -4.96 29.74
C PHE A 274 31.84 -4.21 28.49
N GLY A 275 31.34 -2.99 28.30
CA GLY A 275 31.70 -2.09 27.20
C GLY A 275 32.82 -1.13 27.55
N LYS A 276 33.46 -0.54 26.53
CA LYS A 276 34.34 0.63 26.68
C LYS A 276 33.54 1.86 27.14
N ALA A 277 32.25 1.91 26.85
CA ALA A 277 31.28 2.85 27.37
C ALA A 277 30.22 2.09 28.19
N ASP A 278 29.76 2.68 29.28
CA ASP A 278 28.75 2.09 30.19
C ASP A 278 27.31 2.33 29.70
N THR A 279 27.16 3.19 28.70
CA THR A 279 25.85 3.55 28.12
C THR A 279 25.93 3.78 26.64
N VAL A 280 24.79 3.66 25.97
CA VAL A 280 24.61 4.04 24.55
C VAL A 280 23.31 4.81 24.39
N GLY A 281 23.34 5.86 23.55
CA GLY A 281 22.13 6.59 23.17
C GLY A 281 21.16 5.67 22.44
N ALA A 282 19.90 5.70 22.83
CA ALA A 282 18.80 4.99 22.16
C ALA A 282 18.00 6.00 21.31
N VAL A 283 17.89 5.71 20.01
CA VAL A 283 17.20 6.55 19.03
C VAL A 283 16.13 5.72 18.30
N LEU A 284 15.17 6.39 17.66
CA LEU A 284 14.25 5.70 16.76
C LEU A 284 15.01 5.09 15.58
N GLY A 285 14.72 3.84 15.23
CA GLY A 285 15.29 3.17 14.04
C GLY A 285 14.81 3.79 12.73
N ALA A 286 13.62 4.38 12.72
CA ALA A 286 13.02 5.10 11.61
C ALA A 286 12.04 6.15 12.13
N PRO A 287 11.70 7.20 11.35
CA PRO A 287 10.62 8.12 11.69
C PRO A 287 9.33 7.36 11.99
N TRP A 288 8.64 7.74 13.05
CA TRP A 288 7.43 7.07 13.51
C TRP A 288 6.28 8.03 13.72
N MET A 289 5.21 7.80 12.98
CA MET A 289 3.97 8.57 13.05
C MET A 289 2.79 7.61 13.21
N LEU A 290 1.79 8.04 13.95
CA LEU A 290 0.54 7.31 14.16
C LEU A 290 -0.62 8.11 13.57
N THR A 291 -1.59 7.44 12.97
CA THR A 291 -2.87 8.05 12.60
C THR A 291 -3.82 7.87 13.77
N VAL A 292 -4.30 8.96 14.31
CA VAL A 292 -5.17 8.98 15.49
C VAL A 292 -6.37 9.91 15.25
N PRO A 293 -7.49 9.70 15.93
CA PRO A 293 -8.58 10.67 15.95
C PRO A 293 -8.05 12.07 16.29
N ARG A 294 -8.57 13.08 15.59
CA ARG A 294 -8.13 14.46 15.76
C ARG A 294 -8.30 14.94 17.20
N GLY A 295 -7.25 15.54 17.73
CA GLY A 295 -7.22 16.02 19.12
C GLY A 295 -6.98 14.91 20.17
N GLN A 296 -6.73 13.68 19.76
CA GLN A 296 -6.41 12.61 20.69
C GLN A 296 -5.01 12.80 21.27
N GLN A 297 -4.90 12.80 22.61
CA GLN A 297 -3.62 12.89 23.29
C GLN A 297 -2.88 11.55 23.20
N VAL A 298 -1.63 11.59 22.74
CA VAL A 298 -0.75 10.42 22.63
C VAL A 298 0.40 10.59 23.64
N GLN A 299 0.63 9.55 24.44
CA GLN A 299 1.75 9.46 25.38
C GLN A 299 2.73 8.42 24.87
N ALA A 300 4.02 8.67 25.04
CA ALA A 300 5.09 7.75 24.68
C ALA A 300 5.78 7.22 25.95
N THR A 301 5.90 5.91 26.09
CA THR A 301 6.63 5.25 27.17
C THR A 301 7.79 4.46 26.59
N VAL A 302 8.96 4.58 27.21
CA VAL A 302 10.18 3.90 26.79
C VAL A 302 10.37 2.63 27.62
N GLU A 303 10.59 1.52 26.94
CA GLU A 303 10.94 0.24 27.52
C GLU A 303 12.32 -0.20 27.01
N LEU A 304 13.34 -0.18 27.87
CA LEU A 304 14.69 -0.63 27.50
C LEU A 304 14.84 -2.14 27.72
N LYS A 305 15.66 -2.78 26.89
CA LYS A 305 16.07 -4.17 27.10
C LYS A 305 16.95 -4.25 28.36
N PRO A 306 16.64 -5.10 29.33
CA PRO A 306 17.52 -5.35 30.45
C PRO A 306 18.78 -6.13 30.03
N GLY A 307 19.88 -5.90 30.73
CA GLY A 307 21.08 -6.73 30.62
C GLY A 307 21.82 -6.65 29.30
N LEU A 308 21.83 -5.49 28.64
CA LEU A 308 22.64 -5.29 27.43
C LEU A 308 24.14 -5.44 27.78
N GLU A 309 24.84 -6.25 26.98
CA GLU A 309 26.28 -6.50 27.11
C GLU A 309 27.01 -6.17 25.81
N ALA A 310 28.20 -5.57 25.94
CA ALA A 310 29.04 -5.27 24.79
C ALA A 310 29.60 -6.58 24.14
N PRO A 311 29.77 -6.59 22.81
CA PRO A 311 29.64 -5.46 21.89
C PRO A 311 28.19 -5.20 21.52
N VAL A 312 27.81 -3.92 21.42
CA VAL A 312 26.53 -3.47 20.89
C VAL A 312 26.81 -2.71 19.59
N ALA A 313 26.32 -3.20 18.49
CA ALA A 313 26.50 -2.55 17.20
C ALA A 313 25.53 -1.37 17.05
N LYS A 314 25.97 -0.32 16.34
CA LYS A 314 25.07 0.75 15.89
C LYS A 314 23.88 0.15 15.13
N GLY A 315 22.66 0.58 15.44
CA GLY A 315 21.44 0.05 14.87
C GLY A 315 20.89 -1.23 15.55
N ALA A 316 21.62 -1.82 16.50
CA ALA A 316 21.11 -2.93 17.30
C ALA A 316 19.91 -2.49 18.17
N VAL A 317 18.89 -3.31 18.28
CA VAL A 317 17.69 -3.01 19.09
C VAL A 317 18.03 -3.05 20.57
N VAL A 318 17.91 -1.92 21.24
CA VAL A 318 18.19 -1.73 22.68
C VAL A 318 16.93 -1.51 23.52
N GLY A 319 15.78 -1.39 22.89
CA GLY A 319 14.49 -1.19 23.55
C GLY A 319 13.37 -0.95 22.56
N LYS A 320 12.26 -0.41 23.06
CA LYS A 320 11.14 0.06 22.24
C LYS A 320 10.48 1.28 22.87
N VAL A 321 9.71 1.99 22.06
CA VAL A 321 8.75 2.99 22.51
C VAL A 321 7.36 2.45 22.30
N VAL A 322 6.51 2.58 23.30
CA VAL A 322 5.09 2.24 23.23
C VAL A 322 4.29 3.53 23.29
N ALA A 323 3.46 3.78 22.28
CA ALA A 323 2.51 4.88 22.29
C ALA A 323 1.18 4.41 22.88
N THR A 324 0.61 5.22 23.75
CA THR A 324 -0.67 4.96 24.40
C THR A 324 -1.57 6.19 24.36
N SER A 325 -2.86 5.97 24.42
CA SER A 325 -3.84 7.01 24.70
C SER A 325 -4.84 6.51 25.71
N ASN A 326 -5.07 7.26 26.78
CA ASN A 326 -5.95 6.85 27.89
C ASN A 326 -5.65 5.43 28.42
N GLY A 327 -4.37 5.06 28.50
CA GLY A 327 -3.91 3.75 28.94
C GLY A 327 -4.07 2.61 27.92
N LYS A 328 -4.60 2.88 26.75
CA LYS A 328 -4.71 1.87 25.66
C LYS A 328 -3.52 1.98 24.71
N PRO A 329 -2.86 0.87 24.33
CA PRO A 329 -1.77 0.89 23.37
C PRO A 329 -2.29 1.28 21.98
N LEU A 330 -1.55 2.15 21.30
CA LEU A 330 -1.80 2.58 19.91
C LEU A 330 -0.79 1.97 18.94
N GLY A 331 0.39 1.58 19.41
CA GLY A 331 1.44 0.98 18.61
C GLY A 331 2.78 1.03 19.32
N GLU A 332 3.78 0.38 18.75
CA GLU A 332 5.14 0.39 19.25
C GLU A 332 6.17 0.43 18.12
N THR A 333 7.37 0.93 18.43
CA THR A 333 8.49 1.00 17.50
C THR A 333 9.81 0.70 18.21
N PRO A 334 10.79 0.05 17.55
CA PRO A 334 12.06 -0.26 18.18
C PRO A 334 12.91 1.00 18.43
N LEU A 335 13.62 1.00 19.55
CA LEU A 335 14.75 1.86 19.81
C LEU A 335 16.04 1.12 19.47
N VAL A 336 16.94 1.80 18.76
CA VAL A 336 18.21 1.24 18.31
C VAL A 336 19.39 2.03 18.88
N ALA A 337 20.53 1.35 19.00
CA ALA A 337 21.79 1.99 19.44
C ALA A 337 22.24 3.06 18.44
N GLN A 338 22.51 4.27 18.91
CA GLN A 338 22.99 5.38 18.10
C GLN A 338 24.41 5.18 17.58
N ALA A 339 25.24 4.45 18.33
CA ALA A 339 26.64 4.21 18.05
C ALA A 339 27.06 2.79 18.47
N ASP A 340 28.23 2.37 18.01
CA ASP A 340 28.86 1.13 18.47
C ASP A 340 29.34 1.27 19.91
N VAL A 341 29.20 0.20 20.71
CA VAL A 341 29.89 0.04 22.01
C VAL A 341 30.74 -1.21 21.92
N GLU A 342 32.05 -0.99 21.80
CA GLU A 342 33.02 -2.08 21.77
C GLU A 342 33.20 -2.71 23.16
N ARG A 343 33.65 -3.99 23.19
CA ARG A 343 34.01 -4.64 24.43
C ARG A 343 35.18 -3.97 25.13
N ALA A 344 35.08 -3.83 26.43
CA ALA A 344 36.18 -3.41 27.27
C ALA A 344 37.33 -4.44 27.30
N GLY A 345 38.55 -3.99 27.54
CA GLY A 345 39.72 -4.84 27.76
C GLY A 345 39.56 -5.76 28.99
N LEU A 346 40.35 -6.82 29.06
CA LEU A 346 40.27 -7.87 30.12
C LEU A 346 40.27 -7.29 31.55
N LEU A 347 41.14 -6.33 31.85
CA LEU A 347 41.29 -5.74 33.19
C LEU A 347 40.02 -4.98 33.62
N LEU A 348 39.39 -4.22 32.70
CA LEU A 348 38.16 -3.47 33.00
C LEU A 348 36.96 -4.40 33.16
N ARG A 349 36.94 -5.50 32.39
CA ARG A 349 35.87 -6.52 32.45
C ARG A 349 35.92 -7.29 33.80
N THR A 350 37.07 -7.67 34.30
CA THR A 350 37.21 -8.34 35.59
C THR A 350 36.74 -7.41 36.72
N TRP A 351 37.08 -6.11 36.67
CA TRP A 351 36.61 -5.16 37.64
C TRP A 351 35.09 -4.97 37.60
N GLN A 352 34.51 -4.85 36.42
CA GLN A 352 33.05 -4.76 36.24
C GLN A 352 32.33 -6.02 36.71
N TYR A 353 32.90 -7.21 36.51
CA TYR A 353 32.37 -8.49 37.02
C TYR A 353 32.31 -8.50 38.55
N VAL A 354 33.40 -8.07 39.22
CA VAL A 354 33.48 -7.99 40.67
C VAL A 354 32.50 -6.93 41.21
N ALA A 355 32.42 -5.77 40.57
CA ALA A 355 31.48 -4.69 40.96
C ALA A 355 30.01 -5.14 40.84
N LYS A 356 29.68 -5.91 39.81
CA LYS A 356 28.32 -6.46 39.61
C LYS A 356 27.93 -7.50 40.67
N TRP A 357 28.94 -8.20 41.24
CA TRP A 357 28.75 -9.20 42.30
C TRP A 357 28.58 -8.60 43.70
N PHE A 358 29.25 -7.44 43.96
CA PHE A 358 29.14 -6.71 45.22
C PHE A 358 28.04 -5.64 45.23
N GLY A 359 27.43 -5.31 44.09
CA GLY A 359 26.40 -4.28 43.91
C GLY A 359 24.96 -4.80 43.99
N LYS A 360 24.73 -5.93 44.70
CA LYS A 360 23.37 -6.40 45.04
C LYS A 360 22.91 -5.82 46.36
#